data_a0c1df0bb74815a0c6326b30ea25e761
#
_entry.id   a0c1df0bb74815a0c6326b30ea25e761
#
_cell.length_a   1.000
_cell.length_b   1.000
_cell.length_c   1.000
_cell.angle_alpha   90.00
_cell.angle_beta   90.00
_cell.angle_gamma   90.00
#
_symmetry.space_group_name_H-M   'P 1'
#
loop_
_entity.id
_entity.type
_entity.pdbx_description
1 polymer ?
#
loop_
_entity_poly.entity_id
_entity_poly.type
_entity_poly.pdbx_seq_one_letter_code
_entity_poly.pdbx_strand_id
1 'polypeptide(L)'
;QVLAFMAMKPPTALAPQAISEEKNKVFRSMEPIRPSDVVRGQYNGYRDEPGVSPFSDTETFIAVHCELDNWRWAGVPFYLRTGKQMAEGMRIISIAFKEPPRSMFPADSGVGSAGPDHLTFDLADESKVSLSYYGKRPGPGMKLDKLSMQFSTGETDYAGDVLEAYERLILDAMRGDHTLFTTADGIESLWERSIPLLDAPPPVTPYAPVSW
;
A
#
# COMPACT_ATOMS: atom_id res chain seq x y z
N GLN A 1 7.67 3.24 -4.05
CA GLN A 1 7.07 3.41 -5.40
C GLN A 1 5.54 3.27 -5.38
N VAL A 2 4.98 2.22 -4.76
CA VAL A 2 3.53 1.99 -4.70
C VAL A 2 2.79 3.21 -4.14
N LEU A 3 3.27 3.75 -3.01
CA LEU A 3 2.73 4.99 -2.44
C LEU A 3 2.74 6.15 -3.45
N ALA A 4 3.85 6.32 -4.18
CA ALA A 4 3.95 7.41 -5.14
C ALA A 4 2.96 7.26 -6.30
N PHE A 5 2.78 6.06 -6.85
CA PHE A 5 1.78 5.83 -7.89
C PHE A 5 0.34 6.09 -7.43
N MET A 6 0.04 5.78 -6.16
CA MET A 6 -1.30 6.04 -5.60
C MET A 6 -1.54 7.51 -5.27
N ALA A 7 -0.48 8.23 -4.88
CA ALA A 7 -0.58 9.60 -4.38
C ALA A 7 -0.27 10.67 -5.44
N MET A 8 0.38 10.32 -6.55
CA MET A 8 0.75 11.29 -7.58
C MET A 8 -0.47 11.89 -8.29
N LYS A 9 -0.29 13.07 -8.86
CA LYS A 9 -1.27 13.65 -9.78
C LYS A 9 -1.16 12.97 -11.15
N PRO A 10 -2.22 13.01 -11.97
CA PRO A 10 -2.12 12.54 -13.34
C PRO A 10 -0.99 13.27 -14.08
N PRO A 11 -0.05 12.53 -14.70
CA PRO A 11 0.99 13.14 -15.50
C PRO A 11 0.39 13.74 -16.78
N THR A 12 1.07 14.70 -17.38
CA THR A 12 0.64 15.33 -18.64
C THR A 12 0.65 14.38 -19.83
N ALA A 13 1.44 13.31 -19.74
CA ALA A 13 1.51 12.23 -20.72
C ALA A 13 1.97 10.94 -20.02
N LEU A 14 1.61 9.78 -20.56
CA LEU A 14 2.13 8.50 -20.11
C LEU A 14 3.54 8.25 -20.68
N ALA A 15 4.45 9.17 -20.33
CA ALA A 15 5.86 9.13 -20.72
C ALA A 15 6.74 9.01 -19.47
N PRO A 16 7.89 8.32 -19.54
CA PRO A 16 8.76 8.05 -18.40
C PRO A 16 9.10 9.28 -17.56
N GLN A 17 9.46 10.38 -18.24
CA GLN A 17 9.83 11.63 -17.56
C GLN A 17 8.63 12.26 -16.84
N ALA A 18 7.48 12.38 -17.47
CA ALA A 18 6.29 12.99 -16.86
C ALA A 18 5.80 12.19 -15.66
N ILE A 19 5.86 10.85 -15.72
CA ILE A 19 5.52 9.96 -14.60
C ILE A 19 6.53 10.15 -13.46
N SER A 20 7.82 10.19 -13.77
CA SER A 20 8.89 10.38 -12.77
C SER A 20 8.79 11.73 -12.07
N GLU A 21 8.47 12.79 -12.78
CA GLU A 21 8.26 14.12 -12.21
C GLU A 21 7.13 14.13 -11.17
N GLU A 22 5.99 13.51 -11.49
CA GLU A 22 4.87 13.42 -10.54
C GLU A 22 5.20 12.52 -9.34
N LYS A 23 5.90 11.40 -9.54
CA LYS A 23 6.40 10.55 -8.44
C LYS A 23 7.35 11.33 -7.52
N ASN A 24 8.29 12.08 -8.09
CA ASN A 24 9.27 12.85 -7.31
C ASN A 24 8.61 13.97 -6.49
N LYS A 25 7.51 14.56 -6.97
CA LYS A 25 6.71 15.49 -6.15
C LYS A 25 6.15 14.83 -4.90
N VAL A 26 5.69 13.58 -5.00
CA VAL A 26 5.23 12.81 -3.84
C VAL A 26 6.39 12.56 -2.88
N PHE A 27 7.54 12.08 -3.36
CA PHE A 27 8.71 11.81 -2.51
C PHE A 27 9.18 13.05 -1.75
N ARG A 28 9.22 14.21 -2.40
CA ARG A 28 9.60 15.47 -1.75
C ARG A 28 8.57 15.97 -0.73
N SER A 29 7.30 15.65 -0.92
CA SER A 29 6.24 16.02 0.03
C SER A 29 6.09 15.04 1.20
N MET A 30 6.82 13.93 1.18
CA MET A 30 6.79 12.96 2.26
C MET A 30 7.50 13.52 3.49
N GLU A 31 6.80 13.50 4.63
CA GLU A 31 7.40 13.85 5.91
C GLU A 31 8.51 12.85 6.30
N PRO A 32 9.57 13.30 7.01
CA PRO A 32 10.57 12.38 7.56
C PRO A 32 9.91 11.30 8.43
N ILE A 33 10.30 10.04 8.23
CA ILE A 33 9.75 8.91 8.99
C ILE A 33 10.30 8.99 10.42
N ARG A 34 9.41 9.25 11.38
CA ARG A 34 9.80 9.28 12.80
C ARG A 34 9.81 7.86 13.37
N PRO A 35 10.80 7.50 14.21
CA PRO A 35 10.83 6.19 14.87
C PRO A 35 9.54 5.84 15.63
N SER A 36 8.83 6.84 16.17
CA SER A 36 7.53 6.67 16.84
C SER A 36 6.41 6.19 15.93
N ASP A 37 6.54 6.40 14.63
CA ASP A 37 5.54 6.06 13.62
C ASP A 37 5.84 4.72 12.95
N VAL A 38 6.77 3.95 13.54
CA VAL A 38 7.24 2.67 12.98
C VAL A 38 7.13 1.55 14.01
N VAL A 39 6.63 0.42 13.58
CA VAL A 39 6.68 -0.86 14.32
C VAL A 39 7.56 -1.83 13.55
N ARG A 40 8.58 -2.38 14.22
CA ARG A 40 9.45 -3.41 13.67
C ARG A 40 9.17 -4.74 14.37
N GLY A 41 9.11 -5.80 13.61
CA GLY A 41 8.91 -7.16 14.12
C GLY A 41 9.94 -8.15 13.57
N GLN A 42 10.20 -9.22 14.31
CA GLN A 42 11.01 -10.34 13.85
C GLN A 42 10.28 -11.64 14.20
N TYR A 43 10.07 -12.54 13.22
CA TYR A 43 9.39 -13.80 13.53
C TYR A 43 10.26 -14.72 14.38
N ASN A 44 9.62 -15.46 15.26
CA ASN A 44 10.29 -16.46 16.10
C ASN A 44 10.93 -17.54 15.21
N GLY A 45 12.23 -17.80 15.43
CA GLY A 45 13.02 -18.71 14.62
C GLY A 45 13.85 -18.04 13.53
N TYR A 46 13.72 -16.72 13.27
CA TYR A 46 14.52 -16.04 12.26
C TYR A 46 16.03 -16.17 12.52
N ARG A 47 16.45 -16.10 13.78
CA ARG A 47 17.88 -16.22 14.15
C ARG A 47 18.44 -17.61 14.02
N ASP A 48 17.56 -18.62 13.81
CA ASP A 48 17.93 -20.01 13.59
C ASP A 48 18.10 -20.31 12.08
N GLU A 49 17.75 -19.37 11.22
CA GLU A 49 17.88 -19.51 9.78
C GLU A 49 19.37 -19.56 9.34
N PRO A 50 19.70 -20.37 8.33
CA PRO A 50 21.07 -20.47 7.82
C PRO A 50 21.61 -19.11 7.36
N GLY A 51 22.77 -18.71 7.89
CA GLY A 51 23.44 -17.45 7.51
C GLY A 51 22.98 -16.23 8.29
N VAL A 52 22.04 -16.37 9.21
CA VAL A 52 21.60 -15.29 10.11
C VAL A 52 22.43 -15.29 11.38
N SER A 53 22.87 -14.09 11.82
CA SER A 53 23.52 -13.93 13.11
C SER A 53 22.56 -14.21 14.26
N PRO A 54 22.96 -14.96 15.31
CA PRO A 54 22.11 -15.20 16.48
C PRO A 54 21.76 -13.92 17.26
N PHE A 55 22.46 -12.82 16.98
CA PHE A 55 22.22 -11.50 17.58
C PHE A 55 21.57 -10.52 16.60
N SER A 56 21.09 -10.99 15.44
CA SER A 56 20.47 -10.12 14.44
C SER A 56 19.23 -9.43 15.00
N ASP A 57 19.14 -8.13 14.83
CA ASP A 57 17.97 -7.30 15.12
C ASP A 57 17.29 -6.81 13.82
N THR A 58 17.60 -7.46 12.70
CA THR A 58 16.96 -7.19 11.40
C THR A 58 15.47 -7.49 11.49
N GLU A 59 14.67 -6.53 11.10
CA GLU A 59 13.23 -6.72 11.02
C GLU A 59 12.85 -7.67 9.88
N THR A 60 11.90 -8.55 10.16
CA THR A 60 11.20 -9.37 9.16
C THR A 60 9.77 -8.91 8.93
N PHE A 61 9.32 -7.93 9.72
CA PHE A 61 8.08 -7.19 9.58
C PHE A 61 8.33 -5.72 9.88
N ILE A 62 7.74 -4.86 9.08
CA ILE A 62 7.70 -3.43 9.35
C ILE A 62 6.32 -2.87 9.02
N ALA A 63 5.83 -2.00 9.88
CA ALA A 63 4.68 -1.15 9.62
C ALA A 63 5.09 0.30 9.85
N VAL A 64 4.74 1.17 8.91
CA VAL A 64 5.11 2.59 8.91
C VAL A 64 3.89 3.44 8.70
N HIS A 65 3.70 4.45 9.53
CA HIS A 65 2.78 5.54 9.27
C HIS A 65 3.54 6.66 8.55
N CYS A 66 3.04 7.08 7.39
CA CYS A 66 3.59 8.15 6.58
C CYS A 66 2.57 9.26 6.39
N GLU A 67 3.06 10.49 6.26
CA GLU A 67 2.27 11.66 5.91
C GLU A 67 2.87 12.36 4.69
N LEU A 68 2.01 12.98 3.88
CA LEU A 68 2.41 13.77 2.72
C LEU A 68 1.98 15.21 2.94
N ASP A 69 2.95 16.11 3.10
CA ASP A 69 2.71 17.54 3.23
C ASP A 69 2.51 18.19 1.86
N ASN A 70 1.32 18.02 1.33
CA ASN A 70 0.88 18.72 0.13
C ASN A 70 -0.63 19.00 0.18
N TRP A 71 -1.09 19.90 -0.68
CA TRP A 71 -2.48 20.34 -0.72
C TRP A 71 -3.51 19.21 -0.84
N ARG A 72 -3.18 18.13 -1.54
CA ARG A 72 -4.12 17.02 -1.79
C ARG A 72 -4.22 16.07 -0.61
N TRP A 73 -3.11 15.81 0.06
CA TRP A 73 -2.98 14.72 1.01
C TRP A 73 -2.76 15.17 2.45
N ALA A 74 -2.65 16.47 2.73
CA ALA A 74 -2.49 16.97 4.09
C ALA A 74 -3.58 16.41 5.01
N GLY A 75 -3.16 15.80 6.12
CA GLY A 75 -4.05 15.16 7.10
C GLY A 75 -4.65 13.82 6.68
N VAL A 76 -4.17 13.22 5.59
CA VAL A 76 -4.52 11.84 5.19
C VAL A 76 -3.40 10.91 5.62
N PRO A 77 -3.65 9.94 6.52
CA PRO A 77 -2.63 8.99 6.95
C PRO A 77 -2.40 7.92 5.87
N PHE A 78 -1.13 7.56 5.67
CA PHE A 78 -0.72 6.43 4.84
C PHE A 78 -0.07 5.37 5.71
N TYR A 79 -0.63 4.17 5.71
CA TYR A 79 -0.10 3.03 6.45
C TYR A 79 0.51 2.05 5.47
N LEU A 80 1.82 1.82 5.60
CA LEU A 80 2.57 0.86 4.79
C LEU A 80 2.98 -0.29 5.69
N ARG A 81 2.78 -1.52 5.26
CA ARG A 81 3.28 -2.68 5.98
C ARG A 81 3.76 -3.76 5.03
N THR A 82 4.78 -4.47 5.47
CA THR A 82 5.28 -5.67 4.82
C THR A 82 5.85 -6.63 5.85
N GLY A 83 5.76 -7.92 5.61
CA GLY A 83 6.26 -8.92 6.56
C GLY A 83 6.51 -10.27 5.90
N LYS A 84 7.39 -11.04 6.54
CA LYS A 84 7.65 -12.45 6.23
C LYS A 84 6.86 -13.33 7.19
N GLN A 85 6.61 -14.58 6.80
CA GLN A 85 5.91 -15.57 7.62
C GLN A 85 4.55 -15.05 8.17
N MET A 86 3.85 -14.23 7.38
CA MET A 86 2.50 -13.76 7.72
C MET A 86 1.48 -14.87 7.46
N ALA A 87 0.28 -14.76 8.04
CA ALA A 87 -0.80 -15.75 7.90
C ALA A 87 -1.20 -15.96 6.43
N GLU A 88 -1.20 -14.89 5.64
CA GLU A 88 -1.51 -14.94 4.22
C GLU A 88 -0.57 -14.04 3.41
N GLY A 89 -0.24 -14.48 2.19
CA GLY A 89 0.48 -13.65 1.23
C GLY A 89 -0.49 -12.73 0.50
N MET A 90 -0.46 -11.43 0.84
CA MET A 90 -1.33 -10.42 0.23
C MET A 90 -0.50 -9.28 -0.36
N ARG A 91 -0.98 -8.73 -1.47
CA ARG A 91 -0.44 -7.54 -2.12
C ARG A 91 -1.58 -6.57 -2.37
N ILE A 92 -2.01 -5.85 -1.33
CA ILE A 92 -3.23 -5.03 -1.35
C ILE A 92 -2.89 -3.56 -1.16
N ILE A 93 -3.64 -2.71 -1.88
CA ILE A 93 -3.76 -1.28 -1.61
C ILE A 93 -5.22 -1.04 -1.27
N SER A 94 -5.50 -0.52 -0.08
CA SER A 94 -6.86 -0.21 0.35
C SER A 94 -7.00 1.27 0.68
N ILE A 95 -8.01 1.92 0.12
CA ILE A 95 -8.33 3.33 0.34
C ILE A 95 -9.65 3.38 1.09
N ALA A 96 -9.61 3.73 2.37
CA ALA A 96 -10.79 3.99 3.17
C ALA A 96 -11.33 5.39 2.87
N PHE A 97 -12.60 5.48 2.52
CA PHE A 97 -13.26 6.76 2.28
C PHE A 97 -13.64 7.42 3.61
N LYS A 98 -13.64 8.74 3.62
CA LYS A 98 -14.15 9.49 4.77
C LYS A 98 -15.65 9.28 4.90
N GLU A 99 -16.12 9.20 6.14
CA GLU A 99 -17.55 9.20 6.41
C GLU A 99 -18.18 10.52 5.95
N PRO A 100 -19.44 10.49 5.45
CA PRO A 100 -20.16 11.70 5.11
C PRO A 100 -20.32 12.58 6.35
N PRO A 101 -20.26 13.92 6.21
CA PRO A 101 -20.36 14.84 7.36
C PRO A 101 -21.66 14.69 8.14
N ARG A 102 -22.69 14.14 7.51
CA ARG A 102 -23.99 13.81 8.13
C ARG A 102 -24.58 12.56 7.49
N SER A 103 -24.85 11.55 8.29
CA SER A 103 -25.63 10.42 7.84
C SER A 103 -27.11 10.80 7.64
N MET A 104 -27.69 10.37 6.51
CA MET A 104 -29.14 10.47 6.23
C MET A 104 -29.90 9.26 6.75
N PHE A 105 -29.22 8.22 7.18
CA PHE A 105 -29.81 6.96 7.59
C PHE A 105 -30.12 6.95 9.08
N PRO A 106 -31.18 6.23 9.50
CA PRO A 106 -31.47 6.02 10.92
C PRO A 106 -30.26 5.41 11.66
N ALA A 107 -30.12 5.75 12.94
CA ALA A 107 -28.99 5.27 13.77
C ALA A 107 -28.94 3.72 13.85
N ASP A 108 -30.08 3.05 13.73
CA ASP A 108 -30.19 1.60 13.76
C ASP A 108 -30.10 0.95 12.36
N SER A 109 -29.76 1.70 11.32
CA SER A 109 -29.70 1.22 9.94
C SER A 109 -28.59 0.20 9.67
N GLY A 110 -27.52 0.22 10.48
CA GLY A 110 -26.33 -0.60 10.30
C GLY A 110 -25.18 0.07 9.55
N VAL A 111 -25.36 1.31 9.06
CA VAL A 111 -24.27 2.09 8.44
C VAL A 111 -23.14 2.30 9.45
N GLY A 112 -21.90 2.11 9.01
CA GLY A 112 -20.69 2.25 9.84
C GLY A 112 -20.36 1.03 10.71
N SER A 113 -21.29 0.09 10.91
CA SER A 113 -21.06 -1.07 11.79
C SER A 113 -19.94 -2.01 11.32
N ALA A 114 -19.66 -2.05 10.01
CA ALA A 114 -18.59 -2.84 9.39
C ALA A 114 -17.48 -1.96 8.80
N GLY A 115 -17.24 -0.80 9.41
CA GLY A 115 -16.21 0.14 9.00
C GLY A 115 -16.58 1.00 7.78
N PRO A 116 -15.69 1.91 7.34
CA PRO A 116 -15.93 2.83 6.24
C PRO A 116 -16.05 2.11 4.89
N ASP A 117 -16.61 2.77 3.91
CA ASP A 117 -16.54 2.34 2.52
C ASP A 117 -15.09 2.38 2.05
N HIS A 118 -14.69 1.44 1.21
CA HIS A 118 -13.32 1.38 0.75
C HIS A 118 -13.17 0.82 -0.66
N LEU A 119 -12.16 1.32 -1.35
CA LEU A 119 -11.69 0.81 -2.64
C LEU A 119 -10.41 0.00 -2.38
N THR A 120 -10.38 -1.24 -2.85
CA THR A 120 -9.24 -2.13 -2.70
C THR A 120 -8.73 -2.60 -4.06
N PHE A 121 -7.41 -2.49 -4.23
CA PHE A 121 -6.67 -3.08 -5.34
C PHE A 121 -5.91 -4.29 -4.80
N ASP A 122 -6.25 -5.47 -5.30
CA ASP A 122 -5.49 -6.68 -5.07
C ASP A 122 -4.52 -6.86 -6.25
N LEU A 123 -3.22 -6.84 -5.95
CA LEU A 123 -2.14 -6.92 -6.91
C LEU A 123 -1.58 -8.36 -7.03
N ALA A 124 -2.37 -9.36 -6.64
CA ALA A 124 -2.06 -10.76 -6.89
C ALA A 124 -2.04 -11.06 -8.39
N ASP A 125 -1.63 -12.26 -8.76
CA ASP A 125 -1.47 -12.67 -10.17
C ASP A 125 -2.79 -12.49 -10.96
N GLU A 126 -3.93 -12.77 -10.33
CA GLU A 126 -5.24 -12.33 -10.81
C GLU A 126 -5.62 -11.00 -10.13
N SER A 127 -5.19 -9.91 -10.72
CA SER A 127 -5.47 -8.58 -10.17
C SER A 127 -6.97 -8.31 -10.10
N LYS A 128 -7.42 -7.81 -8.94
CA LYS A 128 -8.83 -7.48 -8.68
C LYS A 128 -8.95 -6.05 -8.14
N VAL A 129 -10.03 -5.41 -8.53
CA VAL A 129 -10.44 -4.14 -7.93
C VAL A 129 -11.80 -4.35 -7.29
N SER A 130 -11.93 -4.02 -6.02
CA SER A 130 -13.20 -4.14 -5.31
C SER A 130 -13.60 -2.83 -4.64
N LEU A 131 -14.89 -2.51 -4.70
CA LEU A 131 -15.50 -1.39 -4.00
C LEU A 131 -16.47 -1.93 -2.96
N SER A 132 -16.21 -1.64 -1.69
CA SER A 132 -17.11 -1.97 -0.58
C SER A 132 -17.94 -0.75 -0.19
N TYR A 133 -19.23 -0.93 -0.04
CA TYR A 133 -20.19 0.13 0.27
C TYR A 133 -21.40 -0.41 1.02
N TYR A 134 -22.20 0.48 1.63
CA TYR A 134 -23.45 0.09 2.28
C TYR A 134 -24.61 0.14 1.28
N GLY A 135 -25.29 -0.98 1.10
CA GLY A 135 -26.47 -1.10 0.27
C GLY A 135 -27.71 -1.49 1.09
N LYS A 136 -28.86 -1.01 0.67
CA LYS A 136 -30.13 -1.34 1.35
C LYS A 136 -30.42 -2.84 1.24
N ARG A 137 -30.68 -3.48 2.39
CA ARG A 137 -31.17 -4.85 2.45
C ARG A 137 -32.56 -4.91 1.78
N PRO A 138 -32.83 -5.91 0.91
CA PRO A 138 -34.17 -6.16 0.41
C PRO A 138 -35.17 -6.37 1.55
N GLY A 139 -36.40 -5.87 1.38
CA GLY A 139 -37.46 -5.97 2.36
C GLY A 139 -37.89 -4.64 2.99
N PRO A 140 -38.80 -4.68 3.97
CA PRO A 140 -39.29 -3.48 4.66
C PRO A 140 -38.25 -2.89 5.59
N GLY A 141 -38.36 -1.59 5.83
CA GLY A 141 -37.44 -0.85 6.72
C GLY A 141 -36.18 -0.36 6.02
N MET A 142 -35.33 0.33 6.79
CA MET A 142 -34.10 0.97 6.30
C MET A 142 -32.88 0.31 6.95
N LYS A 143 -32.72 -1.00 6.72
CA LYS A 143 -31.51 -1.73 7.11
C LYS A 143 -30.55 -1.81 5.95
N LEU A 144 -29.25 -1.58 6.24
CA LEU A 144 -28.17 -1.62 5.25
C LEU A 144 -27.17 -2.70 5.64
N ASP A 145 -26.62 -3.36 4.64
CA ASP A 145 -25.54 -4.34 4.76
C ASP A 145 -24.33 -3.85 3.99
N LYS A 146 -23.15 -4.26 4.43
CA LYS A 146 -21.90 -4.05 3.69
C LYS A 146 -21.91 -4.95 2.46
N LEU A 147 -21.84 -4.37 1.28
CA LEU A 147 -21.77 -5.04 -0.01
C LEU A 147 -20.40 -4.82 -0.64
N SER A 148 -20.03 -5.71 -1.57
CA SER A 148 -18.81 -5.56 -2.36
C SER A 148 -19.12 -5.78 -3.84
N MET A 149 -18.63 -4.87 -4.67
CA MET A 149 -18.58 -5.00 -6.12
C MET A 149 -17.12 -5.32 -6.50
N GLN A 150 -16.91 -6.33 -7.33
CA GLN A 150 -15.58 -6.77 -7.73
C GLN A 150 -15.45 -6.80 -9.24
N PHE A 151 -14.28 -6.41 -9.73
CA PHE A 151 -13.84 -6.55 -11.10
C PHE A 151 -12.55 -7.35 -11.11
N SER A 152 -12.45 -8.34 -12.00
CA SER A 152 -11.24 -9.13 -12.22
C SER A 152 -10.66 -8.82 -13.59
N THR A 153 -9.34 -8.66 -13.67
CA THR A 153 -8.64 -8.48 -14.97
C THR A 153 -8.61 -9.75 -15.79
N GLY A 154 -8.80 -10.92 -15.17
CA GLY A 154 -8.88 -12.22 -15.86
C GLY A 154 -10.15 -12.42 -16.69
N GLU A 155 -11.14 -11.52 -16.56
CA GLU A 155 -12.39 -11.54 -17.35
C GLU A 155 -12.22 -10.91 -18.76
N THR A 156 -11.04 -10.42 -19.09
CA THR A 156 -10.77 -9.86 -20.44
C THR A 156 -10.27 -10.97 -21.35
N ASP A 157 -10.79 -10.99 -22.61
CA ASP A 157 -10.38 -11.94 -23.65
C ASP A 157 -8.93 -11.76 -24.13
N TYR A 158 -8.10 -11.00 -23.40
CA TYR A 158 -6.71 -10.77 -23.72
C TYR A 158 -5.87 -11.97 -23.28
N ALA A 159 -5.77 -12.95 -24.17
CA ALA A 159 -4.89 -14.12 -24.05
C ALA A 159 -3.51 -13.83 -24.69
N GLY A 160 -2.87 -12.72 -24.34
CA GLY A 160 -1.48 -12.45 -24.73
C GLY A 160 -0.50 -13.10 -23.77
N ASP A 161 0.69 -13.44 -24.24
CA ASP A 161 1.80 -13.87 -23.38
C ASP A 161 2.13 -12.74 -22.38
N VAL A 162 1.74 -12.93 -21.13
CA VAL A 162 2.07 -12.00 -20.04
C VAL A 162 3.50 -12.30 -19.62
N LEU A 163 4.42 -11.38 -19.90
CA LEU A 163 5.80 -11.49 -19.43
C LEU A 163 5.83 -11.50 -17.90
N GLU A 164 6.66 -12.38 -17.35
CA GLU A 164 6.99 -12.37 -15.93
C GLU A 164 7.57 -11.01 -15.51
N ALA A 165 7.36 -10.63 -14.25
CA ALA A 165 7.72 -9.29 -13.76
C ALA A 165 9.21 -8.94 -14.00
N TYR A 166 10.12 -9.88 -13.79
CA TYR A 166 11.54 -9.66 -14.05
C TYR A 166 11.89 -9.61 -15.53
N GLU A 167 11.26 -10.43 -16.37
CA GLU A 167 11.43 -10.40 -17.81
C GLU A 167 11.04 -9.03 -18.37
N ARG A 168 9.91 -8.49 -17.90
CA ARG A 168 9.46 -7.16 -18.28
C ARG A 168 10.45 -6.07 -17.85
N LEU A 169 10.93 -6.10 -16.61
CA LEU A 169 11.90 -5.10 -16.14
C LEU A 169 13.21 -5.15 -16.91
N ILE A 170 13.70 -6.36 -17.24
CA ILE A 170 14.91 -6.52 -18.06
C ILE A 170 14.68 -5.97 -19.47
N LEU A 171 13.55 -6.29 -20.07
CA LEU A 171 13.19 -5.79 -21.39
C LEU A 171 13.07 -4.27 -21.42
N ASP A 172 12.42 -3.67 -20.43
CA ASP A 172 12.29 -2.22 -20.29
C ASP A 172 13.68 -1.57 -20.13
N ALA A 173 14.57 -2.15 -19.32
CA ALA A 173 15.96 -1.69 -19.18
C ALA A 173 16.73 -1.76 -20.52
N MET A 174 16.60 -2.86 -21.27
CA MET A 174 17.23 -3.02 -22.58
C MET A 174 16.71 -2.02 -23.62
N ARG A 175 15.45 -1.61 -23.53
CA ARG A 175 14.82 -0.61 -24.39
C ARG A 175 15.08 0.84 -23.97
N GLY A 176 15.66 1.04 -22.78
CA GLY A 176 15.81 2.36 -22.19
C GLY A 176 14.47 2.97 -21.70
N ASP A 177 13.47 2.13 -21.46
CA ASP A 177 12.19 2.58 -20.90
C ASP A 177 12.30 2.71 -19.38
N HIS A 178 12.27 3.94 -18.89
CA HIS A 178 12.38 4.26 -17.47
C HIS A 178 11.03 4.36 -16.74
N THR A 179 9.92 4.02 -17.37
CA THR A 179 8.55 4.22 -16.84
C THR A 179 8.36 3.59 -15.46
N LEU A 180 8.85 2.37 -15.26
CA LEU A 180 8.70 1.62 -14.01
C LEU A 180 9.84 1.86 -13.01
N PHE A 181 10.90 2.56 -13.41
CA PHE A 181 12.07 2.77 -12.56
C PHE A 181 11.96 4.06 -11.71
N THR A 182 12.75 4.11 -10.65
CA THR A 182 12.89 5.29 -9.81
C THR A 182 14.13 6.07 -10.24
N THR A 183 14.04 7.39 -10.27
CA THR A 183 15.18 8.26 -10.59
C THR A 183 16.15 8.35 -9.41
N ALA A 184 17.41 8.74 -9.67
CA ALA A 184 18.39 8.98 -8.62
C ALA A 184 17.89 9.99 -7.58
N ASP A 185 17.35 11.13 -8.02
CA ASP A 185 16.75 12.15 -7.14
C ASP A 185 15.64 11.58 -6.26
N GLY A 186 14.81 10.71 -6.83
CA GLY A 186 13.73 10.04 -6.10
C GLY A 186 14.28 9.10 -5.02
N ILE A 187 15.35 8.37 -5.33
CA ILE A 187 16.02 7.47 -4.38
C ILE A 187 16.67 8.28 -3.25
N GLU A 188 17.38 9.34 -3.57
CA GLU A 188 18.02 10.22 -2.58
C GLU A 188 16.97 10.84 -1.64
N SER A 189 15.88 11.37 -2.19
CA SER A 189 14.78 11.90 -1.38
C SER A 189 14.19 10.87 -0.42
N LEU A 190 14.04 9.62 -0.84
CA LEU A 190 13.56 8.55 0.03
C LEU A 190 14.55 8.19 1.13
N TRP A 191 15.85 8.17 0.84
CA TRP A 191 16.90 7.96 1.85
C TRP A 191 16.88 9.07 2.89
N GLU A 192 16.84 10.33 2.47
CA GLU A 192 16.77 11.49 3.37
C GLU A 192 15.57 11.39 4.35
N ARG A 193 14.39 10.97 3.85
CA ARG A 193 13.20 10.79 4.69
C ARG A 193 13.31 9.61 5.65
N SER A 194 14.18 8.65 5.35
CA SER A 194 14.38 7.44 6.16
C SER A 194 15.51 7.56 7.18
N ILE A 195 16.39 8.57 7.07
CA ILE A 195 17.53 8.76 7.99
C ILE A 195 17.12 8.74 9.47
N PRO A 196 16.05 9.44 9.92
CA PRO A 196 15.70 9.43 11.34
C PRO A 196 15.36 8.02 11.88
N LEU A 197 14.79 7.18 11.03
CA LEU A 197 14.49 5.79 11.37
C LEU A 197 15.76 4.94 11.43
N LEU A 198 16.71 5.17 10.54
CA LEU A 198 17.97 4.42 10.47
C LEU A 198 18.90 4.78 11.64
N ASP A 199 18.92 6.06 12.03
CA ASP A 199 19.77 6.56 13.12
C ASP A 199 19.26 6.12 14.51
N ALA A 200 17.94 5.98 14.66
CA ALA A 200 17.32 5.60 15.93
C ALA A 200 16.16 4.59 15.71
N PRO A 201 16.45 3.38 15.22
CA PRO A 201 15.41 2.40 14.94
C PRO A 201 14.70 1.95 16.23
N PRO A 202 13.36 1.84 16.23
CA PRO A 202 12.64 1.31 17.37
C PRO A 202 13.01 -0.16 17.61
N PRO A 203 12.84 -0.69 18.84
CA PRO A 203 13.16 -2.07 19.15
C PRO A 203 12.34 -3.04 18.30
N VAL A 204 12.93 -4.21 18.03
CA VAL A 204 12.25 -5.28 17.28
C VAL A 204 11.39 -6.10 18.25
N THR A 205 10.11 -6.26 17.93
CA THR A 205 9.16 -7.07 18.70
C THR A 205 9.03 -8.47 18.09
N PRO A 206 9.14 -9.56 18.87
CA PRO A 206 8.94 -10.89 18.34
C PRO A 206 7.48 -11.15 17.97
N TYR A 207 7.25 -11.91 16.89
CA TYR A 207 5.91 -12.38 16.50
C TYR A 207 5.94 -13.85 16.11
N ALA A 208 4.80 -14.53 16.26
CA ALA A 208 4.66 -15.92 15.85
C ALA A 208 4.54 -16.01 14.32
N PRO A 209 5.20 -17.00 13.67
CA PRO A 209 4.91 -17.30 12.28
C PRO A 209 3.42 -17.58 12.06
N VAL A 210 2.93 -17.30 10.84
CA VAL A 210 1.52 -17.49 10.46
C VAL A 210 0.56 -16.64 11.33
N SER A 211 1.00 -15.46 11.79
CA SER A 211 0.17 -14.48 12.54
C SER A 211 -0.17 -13.25 11.70
N TRP A 212 -1.09 -12.43 12.21
CA TRP A 212 -1.52 -11.14 11.60
C TRP A 212 -0.93 -9.96 12.35
#